data_b43394d1bb3f48d05f3e79aa81884c43
#
_entry.id   b43394d1bb3f48d05f3e79aa81884c43
#
_cell.length_a   1.000
_cell.length_b   1.000
_cell.length_c   1.000
_cell.angle_alpha   90.00
_cell.angle_beta   90.00
_cell.angle_gamma   90.00
#
_symmetry.space_group_name_H-M   'P 1'
#
loop_
_entity.id
_entity.type
_entity.pdbx_description
1 polymer ?
#
loop_
_entity_poly.entity_id
_entity_poly.type
_entity_poly.pdbx_seq_one_letter_code
_entity_poly.pdbx_strand_id
1 'polypeptide(L)'
;MKVLILSCNTGGGHNAAASALKESLNFYHHEAEVLDLMSLGRKHTSALVGGAYVKLVSVFPAGFGALYQLGELVRKFPWKSPVYYANARLGNALADYIDQNHFNAVVTTHLYPAETLTWMKQKGRLTIPCVAVATDYACIPFWEETNCDYYVVPHKDLIPEFASCGIPEEKLLPLGIPVRPAFARPASKEDVRRHLDLPENAPLFLVMSGSMGFGKVHLLTHELVSRLENGEQAVIICGNNKKRMRSLRLQFHKNPNVHI
;
A
#
# COMPACT_ATOMS: atom_id res chain seq x y z
N MET A 1 -21.86 -10.84 2.74
CA MET A 1 -21.26 -10.08 3.85
C MET A 1 -20.90 -8.69 3.33
N LYS A 2 -20.95 -7.69 4.20
CA LYS A 2 -20.47 -6.34 3.91
C LYS A 2 -19.17 -6.09 4.68
N VAL A 3 -18.08 -5.80 3.98
CA VAL A 3 -16.73 -5.71 4.55
C VAL A 3 -16.19 -4.29 4.37
N LEU A 4 -15.73 -3.68 5.46
CA LEU A 4 -14.99 -2.42 5.41
C LEU A 4 -13.50 -2.70 5.24
N ILE A 5 -12.88 -2.08 4.24
CA ILE A 5 -11.44 -2.16 4.01
C ILE A 5 -10.84 -0.79 4.32
N LEU A 6 -10.04 -0.75 5.38
CA LEU A 6 -9.36 0.47 5.81
C LEU A 6 -7.97 0.58 5.19
N SER A 7 -7.66 1.72 4.62
CA SER A 7 -6.35 2.08 4.11
C SER A 7 -5.93 3.45 4.64
N CYS A 8 -4.76 3.91 4.23
CA CYS A 8 -4.28 5.25 4.50
C CYS A 8 -3.53 5.78 3.28
N ASN A 9 -3.73 7.06 2.95
CA ASN A 9 -3.13 7.67 1.76
C ASN A 9 -1.66 8.05 1.96
N THR A 10 -0.86 7.13 2.52
CA THR A 10 0.59 7.28 2.73
C THR A 10 1.44 6.65 1.64
N GLY A 11 0.82 5.95 0.69
CA GLY A 11 1.50 5.29 -0.43
C GLY A 11 0.57 4.50 -1.33
N GLY A 12 1.06 4.11 -2.50
CA GLY A 12 0.28 3.33 -3.46
C GLY A 12 0.13 1.85 -3.12
N GLY A 13 1.07 1.27 -2.36
CA GLY A 13 1.08 -0.16 -2.03
C GLY A 13 -0.12 -0.58 -1.19
N HIS A 14 -0.37 0.10 -0.08
CA HIS A 14 -1.51 -0.15 0.79
C HIS A 14 -2.86 0.01 0.06
N ASN A 15 -2.99 1.06 -0.75
CA ASN A 15 -4.19 1.30 -1.55
C ASN A 15 -4.38 0.25 -2.66
N ALA A 16 -3.28 -0.23 -3.26
CA ALA A 16 -3.33 -1.32 -4.24
C ALA A 16 -3.81 -2.62 -3.61
N ALA A 17 -3.30 -2.97 -2.42
CA ALA A 17 -3.74 -4.14 -1.66
C ALA A 17 -5.23 -4.01 -1.24
N ALA A 18 -5.65 -2.83 -0.77
CA ALA A 18 -7.05 -2.56 -0.44
C ALA A 18 -7.98 -2.70 -1.67
N SER A 19 -7.56 -2.18 -2.83
CA SER A 19 -8.31 -2.32 -4.08
C SER A 19 -8.39 -3.78 -4.55
N ALA A 20 -7.29 -4.53 -4.40
CA ALA A 20 -7.25 -5.95 -4.73
C ALA A 20 -8.21 -6.76 -3.88
N LEU A 21 -8.26 -6.50 -2.57
CA LEU A 21 -9.23 -7.11 -1.65
C LEU A 21 -10.66 -6.78 -2.04
N LYS A 22 -10.96 -5.51 -2.34
CA LYS A 22 -12.29 -5.10 -2.79
C LYS A 22 -12.72 -5.83 -4.06
N GLU A 23 -11.85 -5.87 -5.09
CA GLU A 23 -12.13 -6.56 -6.34
C GLU A 23 -12.38 -8.05 -6.11
N SER A 24 -11.58 -8.70 -5.25
CA SER A 24 -11.74 -10.11 -4.92
C SER A 24 -13.02 -10.39 -4.14
N LEU A 25 -13.33 -9.60 -3.12
CA LEU A 25 -14.57 -9.75 -2.34
C LEU A 25 -15.81 -9.57 -3.23
N ASN A 26 -15.82 -8.56 -4.09
CA ASN A 26 -16.92 -8.34 -5.04
C ASN A 26 -17.07 -9.50 -6.04
N PHE A 27 -15.95 -10.08 -6.48
CA PHE A 27 -15.97 -11.27 -7.35
C PHE A 27 -16.63 -12.48 -6.68
N TYR A 28 -16.47 -12.62 -5.36
CA TYR A 28 -17.14 -13.66 -4.55
C TYR A 28 -18.50 -13.21 -3.99
N HIS A 29 -19.13 -12.21 -4.60
CA HIS A 29 -20.46 -11.70 -4.23
C HIS A 29 -20.56 -11.16 -2.80
N HIS A 30 -19.47 -10.62 -2.26
CA HIS A 30 -19.47 -9.86 -1.02
C HIS A 30 -19.41 -8.37 -1.33
N GLU A 31 -20.15 -7.57 -0.57
CA GLU A 31 -20.07 -6.12 -0.65
C GLU A 31 -18.80 -5.64 0.06
N ALA A 32 -17.98 -4.82 -0.60
CA ALA A 32 -16.77 -4.30 -0.02
C ALA A 32 -16.59 -2.80 -0.28
N GLU A 33 -16.26 -2.06 0.76
CA GLU A 33 -15.98 -0.62 0.70
C GLU A 33 -14.55 -0.33 1.15
N VAL A 34 -13.85 0.54 0.42
CA VAL A 34 -12.53 1.04 0.81
C VAL A 34 -12.66 2.44 1.37
N LEU A 35 -12.15 2.64 2.58
CA LEU A 35 -12.15 3.93 3.26
C LEU A 35 -10.72 4.31 3.68
N ASP A 36 -10.32 5.53 3.37
CA ASP A 36 -9.15 6.13 4.01
C ASP A 36 -9.53 6.58 5.43
N LEU A 37 -8.96 5.94 6.45
CA LEU A 37 -9.26 6.24 7.85
C LEU A 37 -9.12 7.74 8.16
N MET A 38 -8.11 8.40 7.60
CA MET A 38 -7.84 9.81 7.87
C MET A 38 -8.94 10.73 7.34
N SER A 39 -9.81 10.24 6.44
CA SER A 39 -10.96 10.99 5.94
C SER A 39 -12.05 11.20 7.00
N LEU A 40 -12.08 10.36 8.04
CA LEU A 40 -12.99 10.53 9.19
C LEU A 40 -12.54 11.62 10.16
N GLY A 41 -11.31 12.13 9.99
CA GLY A 41 -10.78 13.22 10.79
C GLY A 41 -11.31 14.60 10.35
N ARG A 42 -10.67 15.65 10.86
CA ARG A 42 -10.96 17.03 10.42
C ARG A 42 -10.69 17.19 8.92
N LYS A 43 -11.44 18.10 8.27
CA LYS A 43 -11.25 18.42 6.85
C LYS A 43 -9.76 18.58 6.52
N HIS A 44 -9.29 17.87 5.48
CA HIS A 44 -7.90 17.85 4.99
C HIS A 44 -6.88 17.00 5.79
N THR A 45 -7.25 16.28 6.85
CA THR A 45 -6.29 15.44 7.61
C THR A 45 -5.61 14.40 6.71
N SER A 46 -6.37 13.70 5.86
CA SER A 46 -5.82 12.71 4.92
C SER A 46 -4.81 13.33 3.95
N ALA A 47 -5.15 14.48 3.34
CA ALA A 47 -4.27 15.17 2.42
C ALA A 47 -3.01 15.72 3.12
N LEU A 48 -3.14 16.18 4.37
CA LEU A 48 -2.02 16.70 5.16
C LEU A 48 -1.05 15.59 5.56
N VAL A 49 -1.57 14.46 6.09
CA VAL A 49 -0.75 13.32 6.53
C VAL A 49 -0.07 12.67 5.32
N GLY A 50 -0.83 12.38 4.26
CA GLY A 50 -0.27 11.81 3.02
C GLY A 50 0.76 12.76 2.37
N GLY A 51 0.47 14.05 2.31
CA GLY A 51 1.39 15.06 1.76
C GLY A 51 2.66 15.23 2.58
N ALA A 52 2.57 15.21 3.91
CA ALA A 52 3.74 15.27 4.81
C ALA A 52 4.60 14.02 4.66
N TYR A 53 4.00 12.82 4.62
CA TYR A 53 4.70 11.56 4.39
C TYR A 53 5.45 11.56 3.05
N VAL A 54 4.75 11.91 1.96
CA VAL A 54 5.34 12.00 0.63
C VAL A 54 6.51 12.98 0.59
N LYS A 55 6.37 14.16 1.21
CA LYS A 55 7.47 15.13 1.33
C LYS A 55 8.66 14.56 2.09
N LEU A 56 8.42 13.94 3.24
CA LEU A 56 9.49 13.37 4.06
C LEU A 56 10.29 12.33 3.26
N VAL A 57 9.61 11.37 2.65
CA VAL A 57 10.25 10.30 1.88
C VAL A 57 10.96 10.82 0.62
N SER A 58 10.40 11.84 -0.05
CA SER A 58 10.94 12.33 -1.31
C SER A 58 12.06 13.35 -1.16
N VAL A 59 11.97 14.22 -0.15
CA VAL A 59 12.88 15.36 0.02
C VAL A 59 13.99 15.04 1.02
N PHE A 60 13.68 14.19 2.03
CA PHE A 60 14.63 13.87 3.11
C PHE A 60 14.63 12.37 3.45
N PRO A 61 15.09 11.48 2.53
CA PRO A 61 15.13 10.03 2.76
C PRO A 61 15.93 9.61 4.01
N ALA A 62 17.02 10.32 4.32
CA ALA A 62 17.81 10.08 5.53
C ALA A 62 17.02 10.36 6.82
N GLY A 63 16.14 11.36 6.79
CA GLY A 63 15.23 11.65 7.91
C GLY A 63 14.18 10.57 8.12
N PHE A 64 13.73 9.92 7.05
CA PHE A 64 12.83 8.76 7.15
C PHE A 64 13.53 7.58 7.84
N GLY A 65 14.81 7.29 7.48
CA GLY A 65 15.61 6.29 8.16
C GLY A 65 15.81 6.59 9.66
N ALA A 66 16.06 7.86 10.01
CA ALA A 66 16.18 8.29 11.40
C ALA A 66 14.85 8.14 12.17
N LEU A 67 13.71 8.44 11.52
CA LEU A 67 12.38 8.23 12.10
C LEU A 67 12.10 6.75 12.36
N TYR A 68 12.53 5.87 11.44
CA TYR A 68 12.43 4.42 11.62
C TYR A 68 13.26 3.94 12.82
N GLN A 69 14.52 4.39 12.95
CA GLN A 69 15.38 4.08 14.10
C GLN A 69 14.79 4.60 15.42
N LEU A 70 14.17 5.77 15.40
CA LEU A 70 13.46 6.29 16.57
C LEU A 70 12.27 5.41 16.92
N GLY A 71 11.53 4.90 15.93
CA GLY A 71 10.47 3.91 16.12
C GLY A 71 10.98 2.64 16.81
N GLU A 72 12.12 2.11 16.34
CA GLU A 72 12.79 0.94 16.96
C GLU A 72 13.23 1.21 18.41
N LEU A 73 13.58 2.45 18.75
CA LEU A 73 13.90 2.83 20.12
C LEU A 73 12.61 2.91 20.97
N VAL A 74 11.57 3.54 20.46
CA VAL A 74 10.30 3.73 21.16
C VAL A 74 9.62 2.40 21.48
N ARG A 75 9.67 1.41 20.56
CA ARG A 75 9.08 0.07 20.79
C ARG A 75 9.67 -0.70 21.99
N LYS A 76 10.85 -0.30 22.49
CA LYS A 76 11.47 -0.92 23.68
C LYS A 76 10.82 -0.49 25.00
N PHE A 77 9.98 0.52 24.97
CA PHE A 77 9.30 1.00 26.17
C PHE A 77 7.96 0.28 26.37
N PRO A 78 7.51 0.11 27.65
CA PRO A 78 6.32 -0.65 27.97
C PRO A 78 4.99 0.05 27.68
N TRP A 79 5.02 1.29 27.20
CA TRP A 79 3.83 2.07 26.88
C TRP A 79 3.61 2.17 25.38
N LYS A 80 2.34 2.39 25.00
CA LYS A 80 1.98 2.62 23.59
C LYS A 80 2.63 3.88 23.04
N SER A 81 2.97 3.84 21.76
CA SER A 81 3.62 4.98 21.06
C SER A 81 2.71 6.22 20.97
N PRO A 82 3.29 7.41 20.78
CA PRO A 82 2.50 8.60 20.45
C PRO A 82 1.65 8.40 19.17
N VAL A 83 2.11 7.56 18.23
CA VAL A 83 1.40 7.24 16.99
C VAL A 83 0.10 6.51 17.30
N TYR A 84 0.15 5.53 18.21
CA TYR A 84 -1.04 4.83 18.69
C TYR A 84 -2.11 5.80 19.24
N TYR A 85 -1.72 6.72 20.13
CA TYR A 85 -2.67 7.68 20.71
C TYR A 85 -3.21 8.68 19.69
N ALA A 86 -2.41 9.05 18.69
CA ALA A 86 -2.88 9.90 17.61
C ALA A 86 -3.95 9.22 16.77
N ASN A 87 -3.74 7.95 16.44
CA ASN A 87 -4.68 7.15 15.66
C ASN A 87 -5.95 6.77 16.46
N ALA A 88 -5.80 6.52 17.76
CA ALA A 88 -6.91 6.24 18.68
C ALA A 88 -8.00 7.34 18.69
N ARG A 89 -7.64 8.59 18.39
CA ARG A 89 -8.58 9.72 18.31
C ARG A 89 -9.67 9.52 17.24
N LEU A 90 -9.42 8.71 16.23
CA LEU A 90 -10.38 8.40 15.17
C LEU A 90 -11.32 7.24 15.53
N GLY A 91 -11.07 6.54 16.65
CA GLY A 91 -11.78 5.32 17.01
C GLY A 91 -13.29 5.52 17.19
N ASN A 92 -13.74 6.60 17.82
CA ASN A 92 -15.19 6.86 17.96
C ASN A 92 -15.84 7.12 16.60
N ALA A 93 -15.24 7.97 15.76
CA ALA A 93 -15.79 8.26 14.43
C ALA A 93 -15.83 7.00 13.54
N LEU A 94 -14.82 6.12 13.66
CA LEU A 94 -14.80 4.85 12.95
C LEU A 94 -15.87 3.89 13.47
N ALA A 95 -16.07 3.82 14.80
CA ALA A 95 -17.12 2.99 15.39
C ALA A 95 -18.51 3.41 14.88
N ASP A 96 -18.81 4.71 14.96
CA ASP A 96 -20.08 5.25 14.49
C ASP A 96 -20.27 4.98 12.99
N TYR A 97 -19.20 5.06 12.18
CA TYR A 97 -19.24 4.75 10.76
C TYR A 97 -19.55 3.27 10.50
N ILE A 98 -18.91 2.36 11.24
CA ILE A 98 -19.13 0.91 11.14
C ILE A 98 -20.58 0.58 11.49
N ASP A 99 -21.09 1.11 12.59
CA ASP A 99 -22.44 0.85 13.09
C ASP A 99 -23.52 1.38 12.12
N GLN A 100 -23.36 2.63 11.64
CA GLN A 100 -24.29 3.26 10.70
C GLN A 100 -24.38 2.54 9.35
N ASN A 101 -23.29 1.94 8.92
CA ASN A 101 -23.23 1.25 7.62
C ASN A 101 -23.37 -0.28 7.72
N HIS A 102 -23.57 -0.83 8.93
CA HIS A 102 -23.83 -2.25 9.18
C HIS A 102 -22.78 -3.20 8.59
N PHE A 103 -21.49 -2.90 8.77
CA PHE A 103 -20.41 -3.79 8.35
C PHE A 103 -20.36 -5.06 9.19
N ASN A 104 -20.03 -6.19 8.57
CA ASN A 104 -19.90 -7.49 9.21
C ASN A 104 -18.46 -7.85 9.59
N ALA A 105 -17.48 -7.23 8.96
CA ALA A 105 -16.06 -7.41 9.23
C ALA A 105 -15.27 -6.18 8.78
N VAL A 106 -14.08 -5.98 9.36
CA VAL A 106 -13.15 -4.94 8.98
C VAL A 106 -11.80 -5.57 8.60
N VAL A 107 -11.25 -5.14 7.47
CA VAL A 107 -9.88 -5.49 7.05
C VAL A 107 -9.07 -4.20 6.96
N THR A 108 -7.84 -4.20 7.41
CA THR A 108 -6.94 -3.06 7.20
C THR A 108 -5.67 -3.48 6.46
N THR A 109 -5.22 -2.64 5.53
CA THR A 109 -3.95 -2.82 4.82
C THR A 109 -2.85 -1.89 5.32
N HIS A 110 -3.08 -1.19 6.44
CA HIS A 110 -2.16 -0.21 6.99
C HIS A 110 -2.14 -0.25 8.52
N LEU A 111 -0.96 0.03 9.10
CA LEU A 111 -0.73 0.03 10.54
C LEU A 111 -1.65 1.01 11.31
N TYR A 112 -1.84 2.24 10.80
CA TYR A 112 -2.62 3.26 11.53
C TYR A 112 -4.06 2.84 11.80
N PRO A 113 -4.82 2.32 10.83
CA PRO A 113 -6.13 1.75 11.14
C PRO A 113 -6.06 0.55 12.09
N ALA A 114 -5.01 -0.30 12.04
CA ALA A 114 -4.87 -1.42 12.95
C ALA A 114 -4.74 -0.96 14.42
N GLU A 115 -4.01 0.14 14.67
CA GLU A 115 -3.93 0.77 15.98
C GLU A 115 -5.28 1.34 16.44
N THR A 116 -6.02 1.98 15.53
CA THR A 116 -7.37 2.50 15.81
C THR A 116 -8.34 1.36 16.18
N LEU A 117 -8.34 0.27 15.41
CA LEU A 117 -9.16 -0.91 15.66
C LEU A 117 -8.79 -1.57 17.01
N THR A 118 -7.50 -1.60 17.34
CA THR A 118 -7.01 -2.08 18.63
C THR A 118 -7.56 -1.27 19.78
N TRP A 119 -7.51 0.05 19.68
CA TRP A 119 -8.10 0.95 20.67
C TRP A 119 -9.61 0.71 20.81
N MET A 120 -10.32 0.56 19.68
CA MET A 120 -11.77 0.29 19.69
C MET A 120 -12.08 -1.04 20.38
N LYS A 121 -11.31 -2.10 20.15
CA LYS A 121 -11.46 -3.40 20.87
C LYS A 121 -11.26 -3.22 22.37
N GLN A 122 -10.22 -2.52 22.79
CA GLN A 122 -9.95 -2.25 24.21
C GLN A 122 -11.07 -1.45 24.90
N LYS A 123 -11.78 -0.62 24.14
CA LYS A 123 -12.92 0.17 24.63
C LYS A 123 -14.28 -0.51 24.46
N GLY A 124 -14.32 -1.75 23.96
CA GLY A 124 -15.56 -2.46 23.68
C GLY A 124 -16.41 -1.83 22.56
N ARG A 125 -15.78 -1.04 21.68
CA ARG A 125 -16.43 -0.31 20.58
C ARG A 125 -16.30 -1.04 19.23
N LEU A 126 -15.65 -2.19 19.18
CA LEU A 126 -15.55 -3.04 17.99
C LEU A 126 -16.02 -4.46 18.35
N THR A 127 -17.17 -4.85 17.79
CA THR A 127 -17.80 -6.16 18.04
C THR A 127 -17.70 -7.11 16.84
N ILE A 128 -17.31 -6.59 15.68
CA ILE A 128 -17.11 -7.37 14.46
C ILE A 128 -15.65 -7.80 14.30
N PRO A 129 -15.38 -8.91 13.58
CA PRO A 129 -14.02 -9.37 13.34
C PRO A 129 -13.16 -8.34 12.62
N CYS A 130 -11.87 -8.24 12.99
CA CYS A 130 -10.91 -7.38 12.34
C CYS A 130 -9.64 -8.14 11.93
N VAL A 131 -9.21 -7.93 10.68
CA VAL A 131 -8.03 -8.56 10.09
C VAL A 131 -7.06 -7.49 9.62
N ALA A 132 -5.79 -7.63 9.97
CA ALA A 132 -4.72 -6.76 9.46
C ALA A 132 -3.95 -7.48 8.34
N VAL A 133 -3.62 -6.76 7.28
CA VAL A 133 -2.80 -7.25 6.17
C VAL A 133 -1.50 -6.46 6.16
N ALA A 134 -0.41 -7.10 6.55
CA ALA A 134 0.93 -6.53 6.45
C ALA A 134 1.36 -6.52 4.97
N THR A 135 1.80 -5.36 4.49
CA THR A 135 2.23 -5.16 3.09
C THR A 135 3.73 -4.99 2.95
N ASP A 136 4.46 -5.10 4.06
CA ASP A 136 5.92 -5.02 4.12
C ASP A 136 6.52 -6.40 4.40
N TYR A 137 7.68 -6.70 3.81
CA TYR A 137 8.45 -7.92 4.08
C TYR A 137 9.31 -7.79 5.34
N ALA A 138 8.79 -7.07 6.35
CA ALA A 138 9.37 -6.92 7.66
C ALA A 138 8.27 -6.55 8.67
N CYS A 139 8.47 -6.91 9.94
CA CYS A 139 7.64 -6.43 11.03
C CYS A 139 8.08 -5.02 11.44
N ILE A 140 7.59 -4.00 10.71
CA ILE A 140 7.91 -2.61 11.02
C ILE A 140 7.44 -2.22 12.43
N PRO A 141 8.08 -1.20 13.08
CA PRO A 141 7.71 -0.77 14.42
C PRO A 141 6.21 -0.48 14.57
N PHE A 142 5.71 -0.79 15.76
CA PHE A 142 4.34 -0.56 16.24
C PHE A 142 3.29 -1.62 15.81
N TRP A 143 3.63 -2.63 14.97
CA TRP A 143 2.73 -3.78 14.78
C TRP A 143 2.48 -4.51 16.09
N GLU A 144 3.46 -4.58 17.00
CA GLU A 144 3.36 -5.12 18.35
C GLU A 144 2.36 -4.40 19.26
N GLU A 145 2.01 -3.17 18.90
CA GLU A 145 1.01 -2.38 19.64
C GLU A 145 -0.43 -2.74 19.26
N THR A 146 -0.62 -3.50 18.17
CA THR A 146 -1.94 -3.84 17.64
C THR A 146 -2.48 -5.15 18.21
N ASN A 147 -3.81 -5.33 18.14
CA ASN A 147 -4.50 -6.56 18.58
C ASN A 147 -5.68 -6.88 17.67
N CYS A 148 -5.40 -7.12 16.40
CA CYS A 148 -6.39 -7.66 15.47
C CYS A 148 -6.66 -9.15 15.76
N ASP A 149 -7.74 -9.68 15.19
CA ASP A 149 -8.08 -11.10 15.36
C ASP A 149 -7.12 -11.98 14.56
N TYR A 150 -6.75 -11.53 13.35
CA TYR A 150 -5.74 -12.17 12.49
C TYR A 150 -4.86 -11.15 11.80
N TYR A 151 -3.65 -11.61 11.41
CA TYR A 151 -2.67 -10.84 10.65
C TYR A 151 -2.24 -11.65 9.42
N VAL A 152 -2.56 -11.15 8.26
CA VAL A 152 -2.05 -11.70 7.00
C VAL A 152 -0.64 -11.17 6.79
N VAL A 153 0.33 -12.08 6.66
CA VAL A 153 1.73 -11.75 6.39
C VAL A 153 2.14 -12.17 4.98
N PRO A 154 3.12 -11.48 4.37
CA PRO A 154 3.52 -11.70 2.98
C PRO A 154 4.05 -13.10 2.68
N HIS A 155 4.73 -13.74 3.63
CA HIS A 155 5.33 -15.06 3.45
C HIS A 155 5.47 -15.80 4.78
N LYS A 156 5.47 -17.14 4.73
CA LYS A 156 5.64 -17.99 5.92
C LYS A 156 6.94 -17.75 6.69
N ASP A 157 8.01 -17.38 5.99
CA ASP A 157 9.32 -17.14 6.61
C ASP A 157 9.35 -15.87 7.47
N LEU A 158 8.30 -15.03 7.40
CA LEU A 158 8.13 -13.86 8.25
C LEU A 158 7.42 -14.16 9.57
N ILE A 159 6.80 -15.35 9.71
CA ILE A 159 6.09 -15.73 10.95
C ILE A 159 7.00 -15.60 12.18
N PRO A 160 8.25 -16.15 12.20
CA PRO A 160 9.11 -16.00 13.35
C PRO A 160 9.46 -14.55 13.71
N GLU A 161 9.62 -13.69 12.70
CA GLU A 161 9.91 -12.27 12.90
C GLU A 161 8.71 -11.56 13.56
N PHE A 162 7.50 -11.72 12.99
CA PHE A 162 6.28 -11.13 13.55
C PHE A 162 5.98 -11.68 14.96
N ALA A 163 6.19 -12.98 15.20
CA ALA A 163 6.03 -13.60 16.52
C ALA A 163 7.04 -13.04 17.54
N SER A 164 8.29 -12.83 17.13
CA SER A 164 9.32 -12.22 17.99
C SER A 164 8.99 -10.76 18.37
N CYS A 165 8.19 -10.09 17.53
CA CYS A 165 7.65 -8.77 17.84
C CYS A 165 6.42 -8.78 18.76
N GLY A 166 5.98 -9.97 19.23
CA GLY A 166 4.90 -10.11 20.20
C GLY A 166 3.50 -10.34 19.60
N ILE A 167 3.40 -10.60 18.29
CA ILE A 167 2.13 -11.03 17.68
C ILE A 167 2.00 -12.55 17.85
N PRO A 168 0.90 -13.05 18.44
CA PRO A 168 0.71 -14.50 18.64
C PRO A 168 0.76 -15.26 17.31
N GLU A 169 1.55 -16.34 17.26
CA GLU A 169 1.78 -17.11 16.03
C GLU A 169 0.49 -17.68 15.44
N GLU A 170 -0.45 -18.08 16.30
CA GLU A 170 -1.75 -18.61 15.90
C GLU A 170 -2.65 -17.60 15.19
N LYS A 171 -2.31 -16.31 15.27
CA LYS A 171 -3.00 -15.24 14.55
C LYS A 171 -2.34 -14.89 13.20
N LEU A 172 -1.16 -15.44 12.92
CA LEU A 172 -0.38 -15.12 11.72
C LEU A 172 -0.77 -16.04 10.56
N LEU A 173 -1.24 -15.44 9.47
CA LEU A 173 -1.69 -16.15 8.28
C LEU A 173 -0.78 -15.82 7.10
N PRO A 174 0.07 -16.73 6.60
CA PRO A 174 1.02 -16.47 5.51
C PRO A 174 0.34 -16.58 4.14
N LEU A 175 -0.61 -15.70 3.87
CA LEU A 175 -1.44 -15.73 2.67
C LEU A 175 -0.90 -14.85 1.52
N GLY A 176 0.13 -14.06 1.77
CA GLY A 176 0.70 -13.15 0.76
C GLY A 176 0.06 -11.77 0.76
N ILE A 177 0.68 -10.85 0.03
CA ILE A 177 0.12 -9.51 -0.19
C ILE A 177 -1.00 -9.62 -1.24
N PRO A 178 -2.20 -9.07 -1.00
CA PRO A 178 -3.29 -9.11 -1.97
C PRO A 178 -2.91 -8.48 -3.31
N VAL A 179 -3.14 -9.20 -4.40
CA VAL A 179 -2.94 -8.73 -5.76
C VAL A 179 -4.27 -8.74 -6.52
N ARG A 180 -4.43 -7.81 -7.45
CA ARG A 180 -5.67 -7.72 -8.24
C ARG A 180 -5.87 -8.99 -9.06
N PRO A 181 -7.13 -9.47 -9.21
CA PRO A 181 -7.44 -10.69 -9.98
C PRO A 181 -6.87 -10.70 -11.41
N ALA A 182 -6.69 -9.53 -12.02
CA ALA A 182 -6.07 -9.39 -13.33
C ALA A 182 -4.62 -9.94 -13.39
N PHE A 183 -3.88 -9.91 -12.29
CA PHE A 183 -2.52 -10.47 -12.21
C PHE A 183 -2.53 -11.99 -11.97
N ALA A 184 -3.60 -12.53 -11.40
CA ALA A 184 -3.76 -13.97 -11.19
C ALA A 184 -4.31 -14.69 -12.44
N ARG A 185 -4.86 -13.96 -13.40
CA ARG A 185 -5.39 -14.49 -14.67
C ARG A 185 -4.60 -13.84 -15.81
N PRO A 186 -3.45 -14.41 -16.19
CA PRO A 186 -2.62 -13.82 -17.23
C PRO A 186 -3.41 -13.78 -18.56
N ALA A 187 -3.47 -12.59 -19.13
CA ALA A 187 -3.91 -12.42 -20.50
C ALA A 187 -2.81 -12.93 -21.48
N SER A 188 -3.18 -13.24 -22.71
CA SER A 188 -2.19 -13.52 -23.76
C SER A 188 -1.26 -12.32 -23.92
N LYS A 189 0.05 -12.58 -23.98
CA LYS A 189 1.06 -11.57 -24.20
C LYS A 189 0.83 -10.81 -25.51
N GLU A 190 0.42 -11.52 -26.53
CA GLU A 190 0.12 -11.01 -27.86
C GLU A 190 -1.07 -10.05 -27.82
N ASP A 191 -2.16 -10.45 -27.15
CA ASP A 191 -3.37 -9.63 -27.04
C ASP A 191 -3.09 -8.34 -26.23
N VAL A 192 -2.33 -8.46 -25.11
CA VAL A 192 -1.96 -7.29 -24.31
C VAL A 192 -1.08 -6.32 -25.12
N ARG A 193 -0.10 -6.82 -25.86
CA ARG A 193 0.76 -5.98 -26.68
C ARG A 193 -0.02 -5.29 -27.78
N ARG A 194 -0.93 -6.00 -28.44
CA ARG A 194 -1.82 -5.45 -29.47
C ARG A 194 -2.72 -4.36 -28.88
N HIS A 195 -3.29 -4.61 -27.69
CA HIS A 195 -4.12 -3.62 -27.02
C HIS A 195 -3.36 -2.33 -26.62
N LEU A 196 -2.06 -2.45 -26.38
CA LEU A 196 -1.18 -1.34 -26.01
C LEU A 196 -0.43 -0.73 -27.20
N ASP A 197 -0.75 -1.12 -28.43
CA ASP A 197 -0.04 -0.68 -29.64
C ASP A 197 1.47 -0.95 -29.59
N LEU A 198 1.86 -2.09 -28.99
CA LEU A 198 3.24 -2.52 -28.88
C LEU A 198 3.55 -3.65 -29.90
N PRO A 199 4.76 -3.69 -30.48
CA PRO A 199 5.16 -4.80 -31.35
C PRO A 199 5.07 -6.17 -30.65
N GLU A 200 4.46 -7.16 -31.34
CA GLU A 200 4.17 -8.46 -30.72
C GLU A 200 5.43 -9.22 -30.26
N ASN A 201 6.50 -9.19 -31.05
CA ASN A 201 7.69 -10.02 -30.85
C ASN A 201 8.95 -9.23 -30.47
N ALA A 202 8.86 -7.91 -30.34
CA ALA A 202 10.02 -7.10 -29.96
C ALA A 202 10.43 -7.33 -28.50
N PRO A 203 11.73 -7.32 -28.16
CA PRO A 203 12.17 -7.21 -26.78
C PRO A 203 11.60 -5.95 -26.15
N LEU A 204 11.14 -6.04 -24.90
CA LEU A 204 10.49 -4.94 -24.20
C LEU A 204 11.08 -4.77 -22.82
N PHE A 205 11.58 -3.57 -22.54
CA PHE A 205 12.08 -3.16 -21.24
C PHE A 205 11.02 -2.33 -20.51
N LEU A 206 10.59 -2.79 -19.34
CA LEU A 206 9.65 -2.09 -18.49
C LEU A 206 10.38 -1.40 -17.34
N VAL A 207 10.31 -0.07 -17.29
CA VAL A 207 10.85 0.74 -16.19
C VAL A 207 9.71 1.29 -15.36
N MET A 208 9.67 0.95 -14.06
CA MET A 208 8.65 1.47 -13.14
C MET A 208 9.26 1.74 -11.76
N SER A 209 8.81 2.83 -11.12
CA SER A 209 9.34 3.31 -9.85
C SER A 209 8.26 3.53 -8.79
N GLY A 210 7.23 2.67 -8.83
CA GLY A 210 6.09 2.74 -7.91
C GLY A 210 5.15 3.91 -8.19
N SER A 211 4.12 4.03 -7.34
CA SER A 211 3.02 4.97 -7.54
C SER A 211 3.41 6.45 -7.55
N MET A 212 4.46 6.80 -6.84
CA MET A 212 4.92 8.19 -6.71
C MET A 212 5.96 8.59 -7.77
N GLY A 213 6.46 7.63 -8.56
CA GLY A 213 7.47 7.88 -9.59
C GLY A 213 8.77 8.46 -9.05
N PHE A 214 9.22 8.03 -7.85
CA PHE A 214 10.46 8.51 -7.23
C PHE A 214 11.71 7.84 -7.81
N GLY A 215 12.86 8.36 -7.38
CA GLY A 215 14.16 7.83 -7.76
C GLY A 215 14.71 8.42 -9.05
N LYS A 216 15.81 7.84 -9.52
CA LYS A 216 16.57 8.31 -10.69
C LYS A 216 16.01 7.75 -12.02
N VAL A 217 14.66 7.63 -12.13
CA VAL A 217 14.00 7.06 -13.33
C VAL A 217 14.42 7.74 -14.61
N HIS A 218 14.59 9.07 -14.58
CA HIS A 218 15.03 9.82 -15.76
C HIS A 218 16.44 9.42 -16.22
N LEU A 219 17.39 9.21 -15.29
CA LEU A 219 18.73 8.76 -15.63
C LEU A 219 18.71 7.33 -16.17
N LEU A 220 17.97 6.43 -15.50
CA LEU A 220 17.80 5.06 -15.96
C LEU A 220 17.14 5.01 -17.36
N THR A 221 16.11 5.83 -17.58
CA THR A 221 15.45 5.92 -18.89
C THR A 221 16.41 6.39 -19.97
N HIS A 222 17.20 7.42 -19.68
CA HIS A 222 18.21 7.91 -20.62
C HIS A 222 19.24 6.83 -20.98
N GLU A 223 19.80 6.20 -19.97
CA GLU A 223 20.80 5.17 -20.16
C GLU A 223 20.23 3.97 -20.94
N LEU A 224 19.01 3.54 -20.60
CA LEU A 224 18.32 2.48 -21.32
C LEU A 224 18.10 2.86 -22.78
N VAL A 225 17.49 4.04 -23.02
CA VAL A 225 17.12 4.47 -24.39
C VAL A 225 18.36 4.68 -25.27
N SER A 226 19.48 5.13 -24.70
CA SER A 226 20.76 5.29 -25.44
C SER A 226 21.38 3.98 -25.88
N ARG A 227 20.95 2.85 -25.31
CA ARG A 227 21.47 1.49 -25.59
C ARG A 227 20.45 0.58 -26.25
N LEU A 228 19.24 1.06 -26.55
CA LEU A 228 18.26 0.26 -27.30
C LEU A 228 18.80 -0.10 -28.67
N GLU A 229 18.73 -1.37 -28.98
CA GLU A 229 19.04 -1.89 -30.30
C GLU A 229 17.82 -1.81 -31.24
N ASN A 230 18.01 -2.11 -32.52
CA ASN A 230 16.94 -2.03 -33.52
C ASN A 230 15.77 -2.97 -33.16
N GLY A 231 14.60 -2.36 -33.05
CA GLY A 231 13.34 -3.07 -32.75
C GLY A 231 13.04 -3.24 -31.26
N GLU A 232 14.00 -3.00 -30.35
CA GLU A 232 13.74 -3.05 -28.91
C GLU A 232 12.83 -1.89 -28.47
N GLN A 233 11.99 -2.17 -27.48
CA GLN A 233 10.99 -1.22 -26.97
C GLN A 233 11.25 -0.91 -25.49
N ALA A 234 10.99 0.32 -25.07
CA ALA A 234 11.01 0.74 -23.68
C ALA A 234 9.66 1.32 -23.26
N VAL A 235 9.07 0.78 -22.19
CA VAL A 235 7.86 1.32 -21.55
C VAL A 235 8.23 1.88 -20.19
N ILE A 236 7.91 3.15 -19.94
CA ILE A 236 8.29 3.85 -18.71
C ILE A 236 7.04 4.28 -17.94
N ILE A 237 6.82 3.69 -16.77
CA ILE A 237 5.70 4.00 -15.89
C ILE A 237 6.15 5.05 -14.86
N CYS A 238 5.60 6.25 -14.98
CA CYS A 238 5.93 7.38 -14.11
C CYS A 238 5.04 7.49 -12.85
N GLY A 239 4.09 6.59 -12.66
CA GLY A 239 3.11 6.67 -11.57
C GLY A 239 2.36 8.00 -11.57
N ASN A 240 2.18 8.60 -10.41
CA ASN A 240 1.48 9.89 -10.24
C ASN A 240 2.38 11.11 -10.54
N ASN A 241 3.63 10.93 -10.96
CA ASN A 241 4.56 12.01 -11.23
C ASN A 241 4.32 12.64 -12.62
N LYS A 242 3.26 13.44 -12.72
CA LYS A 242 2.88 14.13 -13.97
C LYS A 242 3.99 15.03 -14.53
N LYS A 243 4.82 15.63 -13.66
CA LYS A 243 5.95 16.48 -14.10
C LYS A 243 6.98 15.63 -14.83
N ARG A 244 7.35 14.49 -14.27
CA ARG A 244 8.31 13.54 -14.88
C ARG A 244 7.77 12.98 -16.19
N MET A 245 6.52 12.52 -16.19
CA MET A 245 5.84 12.02 -17.39
C MET A 245 5.90 13.03 -18.53
N ARG A 246 5.55 14.30 -18.27
CA ARG A 246 5.61 15.37 -19.28
C ARG A 246 7.03 15.61 -19.79
N SER A 247 8.01 15.65 -18.89
CA SER A 247 9.41 15.85 -19.25
C SER A 247 9.94 14.74 -20.16
N LEU A 248 9.70 13.47 -19.80
CA LEU A 248 10.15 12.33 -20.61
C LEU A 248 9.42 12.26 -21.95
N ARG A 249 8.11 12.55 -21.99
CA ARG A 249 7.34 12.62 -23.25
C ARG A 249 7.91 13.68 -24.19
N LEU A 250 8.23 14.87 -23.69
CA LEU A 250 8.85 15.93 -24.53
C LEU A 250 10.22 15.52 -25.05
N GLN A 251 10.98 14.80 -24.23
CA GLN A 251 12.34 14.41 -24.58
C GLN A 251 12.41 13.29 -25.60
N PHE A 252 11.53 12.30 -25.46
CA PHE A 252 11.52 11.11 -26.31
C PHE A 252 10.42 11.09 -27.37
N HIS A 253 9.70 12.21 -27.60
CA HIS A 253 8.55 12.30 -28.51
C HIS A 253 8.83 11.86 -29.96
N LYS A 254 10.10 11.89 -30.40
CA LYS A 254 10.52 11.47 -31.75
C LYS A 254 11.00 10.01 -31.80
N ASN A 255 11.12 9.34 -30.68
CA ASN A 255 11.56 7.96 -30.62
C ASN A 255 10.35 7.02 -30.59
N PRO A 256 10.04 6.29 -31.69
CA PRO A 256 8.86 5.42 -31.76
C PRO A 256 8.97 4.19 -30.85
N ASN A 257 10.15 3.90 -30.33
CA ASN A 257 10.42 2.73 -29.50
C ASN A 257 10.28 3.05 -28.00
N VAL A 258 9.91 4.29 -27.64
CA VAL A 258 9.81 4.73 -26.24
C VAL A 258 8.38 5.15 -25.91
N HIS A 259 7.75 4.45 -24.97
CA HIS A 259 6.37 4.64 -24.53
C HIS A 259 6.35 5.14 -23.08
N ILE A 260 5.69 6.29 -22.82
CA ILE A 260 5.66 6.95 -21.51
C ILE A 260 4.22 7.14 -21.03
#